data_a09f636ff2131abf7bb50ce4414b1887
#
_entry.id   a09f636ff2131abf7bb50ce4414b1887
#
_cell.length_a   1.000
_cell.length_b   1.000
_cell.length_c   1.000
_cell.angle_alpha   90.00
_cell.angle_beta   90.00
_cell.angle_gamma   90.00
#
_symmetry.space_group_name_H-M   'P 1'
#
loop_
_entity.id
_entity.type
_entity.pdbx_description
1 polymer ?
#
loop_
_entity_poly.entity_id
_entity_poly.type
_entity_poly.pdbx_seq_one_letter_code
_entity_poly.pdbx_strand_id
1 'polypeptide(L)'
;MRGTLRLLAVAVITGLLAACAQQPAMVTSPSRQAALEPAHKTVARHRAPAMSEKQTAGTKDAAYGLASFYSYDPHTASGEKFNKHELTAAHRTLPFGTRLRVTDVATGRSVTVRVNDRGPFVPGRVVDVSASAAETLGITGKGVAKVKLDVVEAK
;
A
#
# COMPACT_ATOMS: atom_id res chain seq x y z
N MET A 1 -59.32 11.72 -14.86
CA MET A 1 -59.20 12.77 -15.93
C MET A 1 -57.73 12.92 -16.25
N ARG A 2 -57.44 12.58 -17.50
CA ARG A 2 -56.39 13.11 -18.41
C ARG A 2 -54.96 13.11 -17.84
N GLY A 3 -54.06 12.27 -18.20
CA GLY A 3 -53.67 11.90 -19.59
C GLY A 3 -52.52 12.77 -20.01
N THR A 4 -51.29 12.19 -20.11
CA THR A 4 -50.46 12.43 -21.30
C THR A 4 -49.27 11.48 -21.28
N LEU A 5 -49.37 10.50 -22.09
CA LEU A 5 -48.36 9.70 -22.76
C LEU A 5 -47.43 10.62 -23.55
N ARG A 6 -46.13 10.58 -23.32
CA ARG A 6 -45.13 11.11 -24.29
C ARG A 6 -44.12 10.03 -24.62
N LEU A 7 -44.43 9.35 -25.71
CA LEU A 7 -43.50 8.70 -26.61
C LEU A 7 -42.62 9.77 -27.27
N LEU A 8 -41.33 9.46 -27.54
CA LEU A 8 -40.44 9.94 -28.61
C LEU A 8 -39.00 9.68 -28.08
N ALA A 9 -38.05 9.20 -28.75
CA ALA A 9 -37.87 8.68 -30.10
C ALA A 9 -36.51 7.94 -30.06
N VAL A 10 -36.48 6.80 -30.70
CA VAL A 10 -35.26 6.04 -30.99
C VAL A 10 -34.49 6.81 -32.06
N ALA A 11 -33.26 7.19 -31.78
CA ALA A 11 -32.29 7.59 -32.79
C ALA A 11 -31.17 6.55 -32.85
N VAL A 12 -31.28 5.66 -33.82
CA VAL A 12 -30.22 4.77 -34.29
C VAL A 12 -29.24 5.62 -35.10
N ILE A 13 -28.02 5.76 -34.64
CA ILE A 13 -26.92 6.28 -35.45
C ILE A 13 -25.95 5.13 -35.70
N THR A 14 -26.12 4.55 -36.89
CA THR A 14 -25.13 3.71 -37.57
C THR A 14 -24.07 4.59 -38.18
N GLY A 15 -22.82 4.40 -37.83
CA GLY A 15 -21.67 5.11 -38.43
C GLY A 15 -20.42 4.24 -38.38
N LEU A 16 -20.24 3.55 -39.45
CA LEU A 16 -19.09 3.25 -40.33
C LEU A 16 -17.72 2.94 -39.67
N LEU A 17 -17.32 1.72 -40.00
CA LEU A 17 -15.97 1.18 -39.98
C LEU A 17 -14.93 2.08 -40.69
N ALA A 18 -13.78 2.28 -40.03
CA ALA A 18 -12.52 2.53 -40.73
C ALA A 18 -11.44 1.67 -40.05
N ALA A 19 -11.12 0.57 -40.71
CA ALA A 19 -9.97 -0.26 -40.45
C ALA A 19 -8.72 0.47 -40.95
N CYS A 20 -7.75 0.75 -40.05
CA CYS A 20 -6.37 1.00 -40.44
C CYS A 20 -5.49 -0.05 -39.80
N ALA A 21 -5.17 -1.03 -40.64
CA ALA A 21 -4.09 -1.97 -40.39
C ALA A 21 -2.75 -1.24 -40.60
N GLN A 22 -1.91 -1.18 -39.57
CA GLN A 22 -0.50 -0.86 -39.73
C GLN A 22 0.32 -1.99 -39.11
N GLN A 23 1.02 -2.69 -40.00
CA GLN A 23 1.97 -3.75 -39.71
C GLN A 23 3.26 -3.17 -39.06
N PRO A 24 3.88 -3.84 -38.12
CA PRO A 24 5.22 -3.47 -37.65
C PRO A 24 6.27 -4.00 -38.63
N ALA A 25 7.15 -3.11 -39.05
CA ALA A 25 8.33 -3.44 -39.81
C ALA A 25 9.32 -4.25 -38.97
N MET A 26 9.67 -5.43 -39.47
CA MET A 26 10.84 -6.19 -39.01
C MET A 26 12.11 -5.43 -39.37
N VAL A 27 12.88 -5.07 -38.35
CA VAL A 27 14.29 -4.66 -38.52
C VAL A 27 15.18 -5.79 -38.12
N THR A 28 15.78 -6.37 -39.11
CA THR A 28 16.78 -7.44 -39.03
C THR A 28 18.09 -6.91 -38.42
N SER A 29 18.59 -7.55 -37.37
CA SER A 29 19.92 -7.30 -36.83
C SER A 29 20.99 -7.96 -37.70
N PRO A 30 22.14 -7.32 -37.93
CA PRO A 30 23.33 -8.06 -38.30
C PRO A 30 24.21 -8.35 -37.08
N SER A 31 24.53 -9.62 -36.94
CA SER A 31 25.59 -10.15 -36.11
C SER A 31 26.92 -9.44 -36.36
N ARG A 32 27.59 -9.03 -35.31
CA ARG A 32 29.06 -8.92 -35.31
C ARG A 32 29.58 -9.62 -34.08
N GLN A 33 30.08 -10.83 -34.32
CA GLN A 33 31.06 -11.49 -33.50
C GLN A 33 32.41 -10.77 -33.66
N ALA A 34 33.00 -10.34 -32.58
CA ALA A 34 34.42 -10.15 -32.47
C ALA A 34 34.84 -10.53 -31.08
N ALA A 35 35.57 -11.63 -31.02
CA ALA A 35 36.31 -12.11 -29.88
C ALA A 35 37.39 -11.12 -29.48
N LEU A 36 37.71 -11.06 -28.22
CA LEU A 36 39.05 -11.26 -27.65
C LEU A 36 39.05 -10.84 -26.17
N GLU A 37 39.53 -11.74 -25.38
CA GLU A 37 39.84 -11.80 -23.94
C GLU A 37 40.90 -10.81 -23.45
N PRO A 38 41.32 -10.99 -22.17
CA PRO A 38 40.68 -10.66 -20.90
C PRO A 38 41.52 -9.62 -20.14
N ALA A 39 40.91 -8.75 -19.42
CA ALA A 39 41.60 -7.95 -18.42
C ALA A 39 40.91 -8.15 -17.06
N HIS A 40 41.54 -8.97 -16.23
CA HIS A 40 41.34 -8.99 -14.81
C HIS A 40 41.45 -7.56 -14.23
N LYS A 41 40.38 -6.93 -13.95
CA LYS A 41 40.33 -5.83 -12.98
C LYS A 41 39.46 -6.30 -11.80
N THR A 42 40.17 -6.61 -10.75
CA THR A 42 39.68 -6.77 -9.38
C THR A 42 38.86 -5.57 -9.03
N VAL A 43 37.54 -5.66 -9.27
CA VAL A 43 36.60 -4.66 -8.72
C VAL A 43 36.41 -5.06 -7.28
N ALA A 44 37.01 -4.26 -6.41
CA ALA A 44 36.74 -4.30 -4.98
C ALA A 44 35.24 -4.31 -4.76
N ARG A 45 34.77 -5.44 -4.27
CA ARG A 45 33.38 -5.65 -3.83
C ARG A 45 33.19 -4.73 -2.65
N HIS A 46 32.70 -3.52 -2.91
CA HIS A 46 32.17 -2.66 -1.87
C HIS A 46 30.95 -3.39 -1.31
N ARG A 47 31.24 -4.20 -0.31
CA ARG A 47 30.28 -4.76 0.60
C ARG A 47 29.64 -3.57 1.26
N ALA A 48 28.45 -3.16 0.77
CA ALA A 48 27.60 -2.25 1.50
C ALA A 48 27.47 -2.82 2.93
N PRO A 49 27.69 -2.02 3.96
CA PRO A 49 27.47 -2.49 5.31
C PRO A 49 26.02 -2.93 5.37
N ALA A 50 25.80 -4.22 5.58
CA ALA A 50 24.53 -4.72 6.04
C ALA A 50 24.29 -3.99 7.37
N MET A 51 23.46 -2.95 7.34
CA MET A 51 22.88 -2.40 8.53
C MET A 51 22.02 -3.53 9.10
N SER A 52 22.67 -4.32 9.96
CA SER A 52 21.99 -5.18 10.89
C SER A 52 21.12 -4.25 11.73
N GLU A 53 19.86 -4.11 11.34
CA GLU A 53 18.85 -3.60 12.25
C GLU A 53 18.75 -4.61 13.39
N LYS A 54 19.64 -4.42 14.34
CA LYS A 54 19.56 -5.04 15.65
C LYS A 54 18.21 -4.59 16.22
N GLN A 55 17.23 -5.47 16.11
CA GLN A 55 15.96 -5.33 16.83
C GLN A 55 16.27 -5.31 18.34
N THR A 56 16.56 -4.14 18.85
CA THR A 56 16.53 -3.87 20.28
C THR A 56 15.08 -3.82 20.70
N ALA A 57 14.60 -4.94 21.22
CA ALA A 57 13.45 -4.92 22.10
C ALA A 57 13.76 -3.90 23.21
N GLY A 58 13.03 -2.78 23.22
CA GLY A 58 13.07 -1.88 24.37
C GLY A 58 13.48 -0.44 24.15
N THR A 59 13.42 0.12 22.95
CA THR A 59 13.53 1.57 22.79
C THR A 59 12.22 2.13 22.24
N LYS A 60 11.62 3.03 23.00
CA LYS A 60 10.39 3.77 22.67
C LYS A 60 10.68 4.82 21.60
N ASP A 61 11.25 4.41 20.48
CA ASP A 61 11.49 5.32 19.37
C ASP A 61 10.17 5.47 18.63
N ALA A 62 9.58 6.65 18.79
CA ALA A 62 8.37 7.01 18.07
C ALA A 62 8.66 7.01 16.57
N ALA A 63 8.02 6.12 15.83
CA ALA A 63 8.09 6.11 14.39
C ALA A 63 7.08 7.10 13.82
N TYR A 64 7.48 7.86 12.79
CA TYR A 64 6.61 8.79 12.07
C TYR A 64 6.42 8.34 10.64
N GLY A 65 5.24 8.56 10.09
CA GLY A 65 4.94 8.25 8.70
C GLY A 65 3.48 8.51 8.36
N LEU A 66 3.04 7.95 7.24
CA LEU A 66 1.63 8.03 6.83
C LEU A 66 0.87 6.80 7.32
N ALA A 67 -0.32 7.02 7.84
CA ALA A 67 -1.32 5.99 8.05
C ALA A 67 -2.37 6.06 6.93
N SER A 68 -2.88 4.91 6.51
CA SER A 68 -4.12 4.80 5.77
C SER A 68 -5.06 3.80 6.44
N PHE A 69 -6.19 3.49 5.83
CA PHE A 69 -7.11 2.51 6.38
C PHE A 69 -7.67 1.59 5.30
N TYR A 70 -8.15 0.42 5.73
CA TYR A 70 -8.82 -0.55 4.89
C TYR A 70 -10.13 -1.01 5.56
N SER A 71 -11.10 -1.34 4.73
CA SER A 71 -12.44 -1.72 5.18
C SER A 71 -12.85 -3.13 4.76
N TYR A 72 -12.03 -3.76 3.93
CA TYR A 72 -12.28 -5.10 3.41
C TYR A 72 -10.97 -5.85 3.20
N ASP A 73 -10.90 -7.05 3.79
CA ASP A 73 -9.96 -8.11 3.49
C ASP A 73 -10.60 -9.42 3.99
N PRO A 74 -10.60 -10.51 3.24
CA PRO A 74 -11.18 -11.76 3.70
C PRO A 74 -10.43 -12.35 4.90
N HIS A 75 -9.09 -12.25 4.92
CA HIS A 75 -8.24 -12.78 5.99
C HIS A 75 -7.02 -11.89 6.20
N THR A 76 -6.60 -11.76 7.44
CA THR A 76 -5.36 -11.08 7.81
C THR A 76 -4.16 -12.03 7.72
N ALA A 77 -2.95 -11.47 7.68
CA ALA A 77 -1.72 -12.26 7.65
C ALA A 77 -1.49 -13.11 8.92
N SER A 78 -2.18 -12.81 10.02
CA SER A 78 -2.20 -13.65 11.22
C SER A 78 -3.12 -14.88 11.08
N GLY A 79 -3.89 -15.00 9.99
CA GLY A 79 -4.90 -16.04 9.77
C GLY A 79 -6.27 -15.74 10.38
N GLU A 80 -6.43 -14.60 11.02
CA GLU A 80 -7.71 -14.17 11.58
C GLU A 80 -8.65 -13.69 10.44
N LYS A 81 -9.96 -13.88 10.64
CA LYS A 81 -10.96 -13.24 9.77
C LYS A 81 -10.93 -11.73 10.05
N PHE A 82 -10.82 -10.92 8.99
CA PHE A 82 -10.87 -9.47 9.14
C PHE A 82 -12.22 -8.99 9.68
N ASN A 83 -12.16 -8.11 10.67
CA ASN A 83 -13.33 -7.44 11.23
C ASN A 83 -13.09 -5.92 11.25
N LYS A 84 -13.77 -5.19 10.36
CA LYS A 84 -13.64 -3.73 10.24
C LYS A 84 -14.03 -2.95 11.49
N HIS A 85 -14.78 -3.57 12.42
CA HIS A 85 -15.23 -2.97 13.67
C HIS A 85 -14.26 -3.16 14.84
N GLU A 86 -13.25 -3.99 14.68
CA GLU A 86 -12.18 -4.13 15.67
C GLU A 86 -11.10 -3.06 15.48
N LEU A 87 -10.41 -2.73 16.58
CA LEU A 87 -9.29 -1.80 16.56
C LEU A 87 -8.00 -2.58 16.23
N THR A 88 -7.79 -2.86 14.94
CA THR A 88 -6.66 -3.61 14.42
C THR A 88 -5.87 -2.81 13.40
N ALA A 89 -4.67 -3.28 13.09
CA ALA A 89 -3.81 -2.66 12.11
C ALA A 89 -2.86 -3.65 11.42
N ALA A 90 -2.44 -3.29 10.20
CA ALA A 90 -1.33 -3.89 9.50
C ALA A 90 -0.03 -3.11 9.76
N HIS A 91 1.04 -3.84 10.09
CA HIS A 91 2.38 -3.31 10.23
C HIS A 91 3.40 -4.27 9.63
N ARG A 92 4.49 -3.71 9.04
CA ARG A 92 5.44 -4.51 8.25
C ARG A 92 6.18 -5.55 9.09
N THR A 93 6.64 -5.17 10.28
CA THR A 93 7.63 -5.94 11.04
C THR A 93 7.24 -6.21 12.49
N LEU A 94 6.36 -5.41 13.10
CA LEU A 94 5.96 -5.64 14.49
C LEU A 94 5.30 -7.03 14.65
N PRO A 95 5.57 -7.75 15.76
CA PRO A 95 4.92 -9.02 16.04
C PRO A 95 3.40 -8.91 16.04
N PHE A 96 2.71 -9.97 15.62
CA PHE A 96 1.25 -10.03 15.78
C PHE A 96 0.88 -10.01 17.25
N GLY A 97 -0.19 -9.27 17.57
CA GLY A 97 -0.64 -9.04 18.94
C GLY A 97 -0.03 -7.81 19.60
N THR A 98 1.02 -7.20 19.02
CA THR A 98 1.57 -5.94 19.53
C THR A 98 0.49 -4.86 19.60
N ARG A 99 0.43 -4.15 20.72
CA ARG A 99 -0.44 -2.99 20.89
C ARG A 99 0.31 -1.71 20.52
N LEU A 100 -0.23 -1.01 19.54
CA LEU A 100 0.37 0.17 18.94
C LEU A 100 -0.56 1.36 19.12
N ARG A 101 -0.07 2.43 19.75
CA ARG A 101 -0.77 3.71 19.77
C ARG A 101 -0.44 4.47 18.50
N VAL A 102 -1.48 4.81 17.75
CA VAL A 102 -1.40 5.64 16.55
C VAL A 102 -1.96 7.01 16.90
N THR A 103 -1.18 8.06 16.68
CA THR A 103 -1.58 9.46 16.96
C THR A 103 -1.51 10.27 15.69
N ASP A 104 -2.61 10.88 15.27
CA ASP A 104 -2.63 11.87 14.18
C ASP A 104 -1.88 13.13 14.62
N VAL A 105 -0.80 13.45 13.91
CA VAL A 105 0.07 14.60 14.25
C VAL A 105 -0.65 15.94 14.11
N ALA A 106 -1.62 16.04 13.20
CA ALA A 106 -2.32 17.30 12.93
C ALA A 106 -3.39 17.61 13.98
N THR A 107 -4.09 16.59 14.48
CA THR A 107 -5.24 16.74 15.39
C THR A 107 -4.92 16.35 16.83
N GLY A 108 -3.86 15.59 17.07
CA GLY A 108 -3.52 15.01 18.37
C GLY A 108 -4.42 13.82 18.77
N ARG A 109 -5.41 13.45 17.94
CA ARG A 109 -6.28 12.29 18.22
C ARG A 109 -5.47 11.01 18.16
N SER A 110 -5.76 10.08 19.06
CA SER A 110 -5.04 8.80 19.11
C SER A 110 -5.97 7.63 19.31
N VAL A 111 -5.53 6.48 18.83
CA VAL A 111 -6.20 5.18 19.01
C VAL A 111 -5.13 4.12 19.30
N THR A 112 -5.47 3.15 20.15
CA THR A 112 -4.61 1.97 20.34
C THR A 112 -5.19 0.82 19.56
N VAL A 113 -4.37 0.24 18.67
CA VAL A 113 -4.73 -0.86 17.78
C VAL A 113 -3.89 -2.09 18.06
N ARG A 114 -4.38 -3.26 17.72
CA ARG A 114 -3.66 -4.53 17.76
C ARG A 114 -3.14 -4.87 16.36
N VAL A 115 -1.85 -5.16 16.26
CA VAL A 115 -1.25 -5.62 15.00
C VAL A 115 -1.68 -7.07 14.75
N ASN A 116 -2.38 -7.32 13.65
CA ASN A 116 -2.79 -8.66 13.22
C ASN A 116 -2.59 -8.89 11.71
N ASP A 117 -2.05 -7.89 11.00
CA ASP A 117 -1.85 -8.00 9.57
C ASP A 117 -0.48 -7.47 9.14
N ARG A 118 -0.09 -7.76 7.86
CA ARG A 118 1.15 -7.33 7.24
C ARG A 118 0.92 -6.25 6.20
N GLY A 119 1.80 -5.27 6.17
CA GLY A 119 1.73 -4.07 5.34
C GLY A 119 1.92 -2.82 6.20
N PRO A 120 1.75 -1.65 5.61
CA PRO A 120 1.61 -1.35 4.18
C PRO A 120 2.91 -1.57 3.41
N PHE A 121 2.79 -1.98 2.14
CA PHE A 121 3.93 -2.11 1.23
C PHE A 121 4.08 -0.90 0.29
N VAL A 122 3.35 0.16 0.57
CA VAL A 122 3.42 1.44 -0.16
C VAL A 122 4.47 2.34 0.51
N PRO A 123 5.41 2.93 -0.27
CA PRO A 123 6.40 3.85 0.26
C PRO A 123 5.78 5.02 1.05
N GLY A 124 6.40 5.37 2.17
CA GLY A 124 5.95 6.45 3.04
C GLY A 124 4.83 6.09 4.02
N ARG A 125 4.09 5.01 3.78
CA ARG A 125 3.11 4.49 4.75
C ARG A 125 3.79 3.57 5.76
N VAL A 126 3.43 3.72 7.02
CA VAL A 126 4.00 2.96 8.15
C VAL A 126 2.98 2.04 8.81
N VAL A 127 1.71 2.36 8.71
CA VAL A 127 0.60 1.58 9.28
C VAL A 127 -0.66 1.74 8.44
N ASP A 128 -1.44 0.67 8.30
CA ASP A 128 -2.81 0.71 7.79
C ASP A 128 -3.73 0.24 8.92
N VAL A 129 -4.73 1.04 9.26
CA VAL A 129 -5.64 0.76 10.36
C VAL A 129 -7.00 0.29 9.88
N SER A 130 -7.75 -0.42 10.72
CA SER A 130 -9.15 -0.80 10.43
C SER A 130 -10.05 0.43 10.29
N ALA A 131 -11.23 0.27 9.71
CA ALA A 131 -12.19 1.35 9.51
C ALA A 131 -12.58 2.02 10.84
N SER A 132 -12.89 1.25 11.90
CA SER A 132 -13.20 1.80 13.23
C SER A 132 -12.06 2.59 13.85
N ALA A 133 -10.83 2.16 13.65
CA ALA A 133 -9.67 2.90 14.11
C ALA A 133 -9.49 4.21 13.33
N ALA A 134 -9.74 4.19 12.02
CA ALA A 134 -9.71 5.38 11.17
C ALA A 134 -10.81 6.40 11.55
N GLU A 135 -11.99 5.95 11.90
CA GLU A 135 -13.08 6.77 12.43
C GLU A 135 -12.67 7.45 13.74
N THR A 136 -12.08 6.68 14.67
CA THR A 136 -11.57 7.20 15.93
C THR A 136 -10.49 8.26 15.73
N LEU A 137 -9.59 8.06 14.78
CA LEU A 137 -8.56 9.03 14.40
C LEU A 137 -9.14 10.24 13.64
N GLY A 138 -10.32 10.11 13.01
CA GLY A 138 -10.93 11.14 12.17
C GLY A 138 -10.26 11.30 10.81
N ILE A 139 -9.71 10.20 10.26
CA ILE A 139 -9.01 10.22 8.97
C ILE A 139 -9.82 9.66 7.81
N THR A 140 -11.02 9.16 8.04
CA THR A 140 -11.89 8.55 7.02
C THR A 140 -12.15 9.47 5.84
N GLY A 141 -12.36 10.77 6.08
CA GLY A 141 -12.59 11.76 5.01
C GLY A 141 -11.33 12.18 4.24
N LYS A 142 -10.13 11.92 4.81
CA LYS A 142 -8.84 12.29 4.19
C LYS A 142 -8.17 11.11 3.47
N GLY A 143 -8.53 9.89 3.81
CA GLY A 143 -7.92 8.65 3.32
C GLY A 143 -6.55 8.34 3.92
N VAL A 144 -5.69 9.36 4.10
CA VAL A 144 -4.36 9.25 4.69
C VAL A 144 -4.10 10.39 5.68
N ALA A 145 -3.26 10.13 6.69
CA ALA A 145 -2.82 11.13 7.65
C ALA A 145 -1.39 10.90 8.11
N LYS A 146 -0.68 11.97 8.50
CA LYS A 146 0.62 11.87 9.13
C LYS A 146 0.44 11.48 10.59
N VAL A 147 1.09 10.39 11.00
CA VAL A 147 0.93 9.82 12.33
C VAL A 147 2.27 9.61 13.03
N LYS A 148 2.19 9.56 14.34
CA LYS A 148 3.21 9.07 15.26
C LYS A 148 2.77 7.70 15.77
N LEU A 149 3.70 6.75 15.81
CA LEU A 149 3.49 5.40 16.32
C LEU A 149 4.28 5.21 17.61
N ASP A 150 3.62 4.74 18.66
CA ASP A 150 4.24 4.37 19.94
C ASP A 150 3.83 2.92 20.28
N VAL A 151 4.81 2.04 20.51
CA VAL A 151 4.52 0.68 20.99
C VAL A 151 4.13 0.77 22.47
N VAL A 152 2.91 0.34 22.78
CA VAL A 152 2.37 0.34 24.15
C VAL A 152 2.68 -0.97 24.85
N GLU A 153 2.56 -2.08 24.10
CA GLU A 153 2.80 -3.43 24.60
C GLU A 153 3.33 -4.27 23.44
N ALA A 154 4.51 -4.84 23.61
CA ALA A 154 5.10 -5.83 22.71
C ALA A 154 4.72 -7.23 23.21
N LYS A 155 4.33 -8.11 22.27
CA LYS A 155 4.01 -9.51 22.58
C LYS A 155 5.18 -10.40 22.20
#